data_93e7671a404d19a4449520c60ffb1fc2
#
_entry.id   93e7671a404d19a4449520c60ffb1fc2
#
_cell.length_a   1.000
_cell.length_b   1.000
_cell.length_c   1.000
_cell.angle_alpha   90.00
_cell.angle_beta   90.00
_cell.angle_gamma   90.00
#
_symmetry.space_group_name_H-M   'P 1'
#
loop_
_entity.id
_entity.type
_entity.pdbx_description
1 polymer ?
#
loop_
_entity_poly.entity_id
_entity_poly.type
_entity_poly.pdbx_seq_one_letter_code
_entity_poly.pdbx_strand_id
1 'polypeptide(L)'
;MTLIATFVLLFLYFVLVYCETTVPWYENLPAVAMDYKVHVDPGKEDCYFQYVNPGATFYVSFQVLRGGDGMAGFAVRNPAGVIVHPYQWKASSDYQDTSATGGYYSVCIDNQFSRFASKLVNLYLTVIRYDQWENYNKEVEDMNLGVDNFTSRVMNVDHETRDKIMVEDNLRYVQRWSLFQIVVIIGTTVVQVYFVRKLFDIKNSRPRV
;
A
#
# COMPACT_ATOMS: atom_id res chain seq x y z
N MET A 1 11.05 22.24 -35.62
CA MET A 1 10.57 22.56 -34.27
C MET A 1 9.16 22.02 -33.98
N THR A 2 8.24 22.11 -34.91
CA THR A 2 6.84 21.64 -34.73
C THR A 2 6.69 20.15 -34.48
N LEU A 3 7.46 19.28 -35.13
CA LEU A 3 7.41 17.84 -34.98
C LEU A 3 7.86 17.35 -33.56
N ILE A 4 8.84 18.00 -32.96
CA ILE A 4 9.31 17.70 -31.63
C ILE A 4 8.27 18.10 -30.58
N ALA A 5 7.63 19.27 -30.76
CA ALA A 5 6.58 19.77 -29.90
C ALA A 5 5.34 18.85 -29.91
N THR A 6 4.94 18.33 -31.08
CA THR A 6 3.84 17.38 -31.19
C THR A 6 4.14 16.03 -30.54
N PHE A 7 5.39 15.55 -30.64
CA PHE A 7 5.81 14.31 -29.98
C PHE A 7 5.81 14.45 -28.43
N VAL A 8 6.28 15.59 -27.92
CA VAL A 8 6.28 15.88 -26.49
C VAL A 8 4.84 16.00 -25.95
N LEU A 9 3.95 16.65 -26.70
CA LEU A 9 2.53 16.76 -26.33
C LEU A 9 1.82 15.41 -26.35
N LEU A 10 2.07 14.57 -27.35
CA LEU A 10 1.54 13.21 -27.41
C LEU A 10 2.07 12.35 -26.27
N PHE A 11 3.33 12.47 -25.91
CA PHE A 11 3.93 11.74 -24.79
C PHE A 11 3.35 12.20 -23.45
N LEU A 12 3.18 13.51 -23.22
CA LEU A 12 2.50 14.06 -22.05
C LEU A 12 1.04 13.61 -21.96
N TYR A 13 0.32 13.59 -23.07
CA TYR A 13 -1.06 13.09 -23.14
C TYR A 13 -1.12 11.60 -22.78
N PHE A 14 -0.18 10.80 -23.29
CA PHE A 14 -0.08 9.38 -22.99
C PHE A 14 0.20 9.12 -21.49
N VAL A 15 1.10 9.89 -20.88
CA VAL A 15 1.42 9.81 -19.46
C VAL A 15 0.21 10.21 -18.59
N LEU A 16 -0.54 11.24 -19.00
CA LEU A 16 -1.73 11.68 -18.26
C LEU A 16 -2.90 10.72 -18.35
N VAL A 17 -3.09 10.06 -19.51
CA VAL A 17 -4.19 9.11 -19.73
C VAL A 17 -3.94 7.78 -19.00
N TYR A 18 -2.69 7.37 -18.80
CA TYR A 18 -2.35 6.13 -18.10
C TYR A 18 -2.13 6.29 -16.58
N CYS A 19 -2.31 7.49 -16.05
CA CYS A 19 -2.37 7.71 -14.61
C CYS A 19 -3.80 7.48 -14.08
N GLU A 20 -4.44 6.35 -14.47
CA GLU A 20 -5.66 5.91 -13.81
C GLU A 20 -5.29 5.47 -12.40
N THR A 21 -5.87 6.15 -11.41
CA THR A 21 -5.92 5.68 -10.03
C THR A 21 -6.80 4.44 -10.00
N THR A 22 -6.20 3.28 -10.21
CA THR A 22 -6.90 2.02 -9.97
C THR A 22 -7.26 1.98 -8.50
N VAL A 23 -8.55 1.94 -8.22
CA VAL A 23 -9.07 1.71 -6.85
C VAL A 23 -8.36 0.45 -6.32
N PRO A 24 -7.67 0.53 -5.19
CA PRO A 24 -6.93 -0.62 -4.68
C PRO A 24 -7.90 -1.79 -4.49
N TRP A 25 -7.53 -2.96 -5.02
CA TRP A 25 -8.36 -4.19 -5.01
C TRP A 25 -8.82 -4.60 -3.60
N TYR A 26 -8.11 -4.18 -2.57
CA TYR A 26 -8.44 -4.45 -1.16
C TYR A 26 -9.57 -3.58 -0.61
N GLU A 27 -9.99 -2.50 -1.28
CA GLU A 27 -11.12 -1.67 -0.81
C GLU A 27 -12.46 -2.39 -0.88
N ASN A 28 -12.59 -3.37 -1.78
CA ASN A 28 -13.82 -4.13 -1.97
C ASN A 28 -13.85 -5.46 -1.21
N LEU A 29 -12.81 -5.78 -0.44
CA LEU A 29 -12.79 -7.00 0.34
C LEU A 29 -13.75 -6.90 1.53
N PRO A 30 -14.53 -7.97 1.81
CA PRO A 30 -15.44 -8.02 2.95
C PRO A 30 -14.71 -8.04 4.30
N ALA A 31 -13.45 -8.43 4.30
CA ALA A 31 -12.61 -8.40 5.47
C ALA A 31 -11.16 -8.08 5.11
N VAL A 32 -10.52 -7.27 5.93
CA VAL A 32 -9.09 -6.93 5.85
C VAL A 32 -8.48 -7.15 7.22
N ALA A 33 -7.39 -7.91 7.28
CA ALA A 33 -6.58 -8.09 8.48
C ALA A 33 -5.14 -7.69 8.18
N MET A 34 -4.53 -6.95 9.09
CA MET A 34 -3.16 -6.45 8.96
C MET A 34 -2.41 -6.67 10.26
N ASP A 35 -1.16 -7.09 10.16
CA ASP A 35 -0.25 -7.32 11.28
C ASP A 35 1.05 -6.56 11.03
N TYR A 36 1.34 -5.59 11.86
CA TYR A 36 2.50 -4.71 11.73
C TYR A 36 3.41 -4.84 12.93
N LYS A 37 4.70 -4.90 12.68
CA LYS A 37 5.74 -4.73 13.69
C LYS A 37 6.33 -3.34 13.55
N VAL A 38 6.05 -2.49 14.50
CA VAL A 38 6.42 -1.08 14.48
C VAL A 38 7.43 -0.76 15.55
N HIS A 39 8.37 0.11 15.22
CA HIS A 39 9.32 0.66 16.17
C HIS A 39 8.88 2.04 16.61
N VAL A 40 8.69 2.23 17.91
CA VAL A 40 8.37 3.52 18.50
C VAL A 40 9.58 4.02 19.26
N ASP A 41 10.12 5.14 18.81
CA ASP A 41 11.31 5.76 19.42
C ASP A 41 11.04 6.25 20.84
N PRO A 42 12.09 6.40 21.66
CA PRO A 42 11.94 7.01 22.99
C PRO A 42 11.39 8.43 22.91
N GLY A 43 10.48 8.76 23.80
CA GLY A 43 9.90 10.12 23.89
C GLY A 43 8.93 10.48 22.76
N LYS A 44 8.53 9.52 21.93
CA LYS A 44 7.61 9.75 20.79
C LYS A 44 6.29 9.04 20.97
N GLU A 45 5.30 9.55 20.24
CA GLU A 45 4.02 8.93 19.99
C GLU A 45 3.88 8.76 18.46
N ASP A 46 3.53 7.57 18.03
CA ASP A 46 3.25 7.28 16.63
C ASP A 46 1.79 6.89 16.46
N CYS A 47 1.11 7.54 15.51
CA CYS A 47 -0.30 7.29 15.22
C CYS A 47 -0.46 6.70 13.81
N TYR A 48 -1.23 5.64 13.73
CA TYR A 48 -1.57 4.92 12.50
C TYR A 48 -3.04 5.14 12.17
N PHE A 49 -3.35 5.32 10.90
CA PHE A 49 -4.69 5.62 10.44
C PHE A 49 -5.23 4.48 9.60
N GLN A 50 -6.40 3.97 9.98
CA GLN A 50 -7.10 2.93 9.23
C GLN A 50 -8.49 3.42 8.83
N TYR A 51 -8.77 3.34 7.53
CA TYR A 51 -10.13 3.57 7.04
C TYR A 51 -11.02 2.38 7.37
N VAL A 52 -12.17 2.66 7.95
CA VAL A 52 -13.18 1.68 8.33
C VAL A 52 -14.48 2.04 7.63
N ASN A 53 -15.11 1.09 6.95
CA ASN A 53 -16.38 1.30 6.30
C ASN A 53 -17.51 1.45 7.33
N PRO A 54 -18.55 2.24 7.03
CA PRO A 54 -19.72 2.35 7.91
C PRO A 54 -20.35 0.97 8.17
N GLY A 55 -20.69 0.68 9.43
CA GLY A 55 -21.30 -0.59 9.83
C GLY A 55 -20.34 -1.78 9.91
N ALA A 56 -19.07 -1.60 9.54
CA ALA A 56 -18.05 -2.65 9.72
C ALA A 56 -17.68 -2.81 11.19
N THR A 57 -17.23 -4.01 11.55
CA THR A 57 -16.58 -4.27 12.83
C THR A 57 -15.11 -3.93 12.69
N PHE A 58 -14.64 -3.01 13.52
CA PHE A 58 -13.23 -2.66 13.64
C PHE A 58 -12.67 -3.27 14.91
N TYR A 59 -11.59 -4.04 14.78
CA TYR A 59 -10.84 -4.60 15.89
C TYR A 59 -9.38 -4.22 15.74
N VAL A 60 -8.78 -3.80 16.84
CA VAL A 60 -7.34 -3.51 16.90
C VAL A 60 -6.78 -4.00 18.23
N SER A 61 -5.62 -4.63 18.17
CA SER A 61 -4.85 -5.02 19.36
C SER A 61 -3.40 -4.63 19.22
N PHE A 62 -2.76 -4.31 20.32
CA PHE A 62 -1.34 -4.09 20.37
C PHE A 62 -0.67 -4.96 21.42
N GLN A 63 0.58 -5.29 21.19
CA GLN A 63 1.41 -6.01 22.14
C GLN A 63 2.85 -5.51 22.05
N VAL A 64 3.45 -5.17 23.17
CA VAL A 64 4.88 -4.83 23.24
C VAL A 64 5.68 -6.13 23.20
N LEU A 65 6.49 -6.31 22.14
CA LEU A 65 7.33 -7.50 21.95
C LEU A 65 8.66 -7.35 22.67
N ARG A 66 9.25 -6.12 22.64
CA ARG A 66 10.56 -5.84 23.23
C ARG A 66 10.75 -4.34 23.45
N GLY A 67 11.50 -3.99 24.47
CA GLY A 67 11.97 -2.64 24.76
C GLY A 67 11.55 -2.14 26.14
N GLY A 68 12.51 -1.55 26.85
CA GLY A 68 12.31 -0.90 28.14
C GLY A 68 11.60 -1.77 29.20
N ASP A 69 10.53 -1.22 29.75
CA ASP A 69 9.66 -1.84 30.76
C ASP A 69 8.64 -2.85 30.18
N GLY A 70 8.63 -3.02 28.85
CA GLY A 70 7.68 -3.89 28.16
C GLY A 70 6.25 -3.34 28.11
N MET A 71 6.03 -2.06 28.41
CA MET A 71 4.72 -1.41 28.39
C MET A 71 4.73 -0.21 27.47
N ALA A 72 3.60 0.13 26.85
CA ALA A 72 3.39 1.31 26.03
C ALA A 72 1.99 1.88 26.27
N GLY A 73 1.83 3.16 25.98
CA GLY A 73 0.53 3.80 25.94
C GLY A 73 -0.21 3.40 24.67
N PHE A 74 -1.48 3.06 24.79
CA PHE A 74 -2.33 2.72 23.65
C PHE A 74 -3.62 3.50 23.70
N ALA A 75 -3.97 4.18 22.60
CA ALA A 75 -5.22 4.91 22.50
C ALA A 75 -5.83 4.77 21.10
N VAL A 76 -7.15 4.78 21.04
CA VAL A 76 -7.90 4.77 19.78
C VAL A 76 -8.82 5.98 19.73
N ARG A 77 -8.82 6.66 18.58
CA ARG A 77 -9.74 7.76 18.28
C ARG A 77 -10.63 7.39 17.11
N ASN A 78 -11.88 7.75 17.21
CA ASN A 78 -12.85 7.58 16.12
C ASN A 78 -12.65 8.65 15.01
N PRO A 79 -13.35 8.55 13.86
CA PRO A 79 -13.25 9.52 12.79
C PRO A 79 -13.66 10.95 13.17
N ALA A 80 -14.44 11.13 14.24
CA ALA A 80 -14.78 12.44 14.78
C ALA A 80 -13.67 13.03 15.68
N GLY A 81 -12.54 12.33 15.86
CA GLY A 81 -11.44 12.76 16.71
C GLY A 81 -11.62 12.50 18.20
N VAL A 82 -12.74 11.87 18.58
CA VAL A 82 -13.02 11.53 19.99
C VAL A 82 -12.23 10.30 20.40
N ILE A 83 -11.61 10.33 21.58
CA ILE A 83 -10.90 9.19 22.15
C ILE A 83 -11.94 8.18 22.62
N VAL A 84 -12.02 7.04 21.94
CA VAL A 84 -12.93 5.92 22.27
C VAL A 84 -12.27 4.87 23.14
N HIS A 85 -10.95 4.75 23.06
CA HIS A 85 -10.14 3.99 23.98
C HIS A 85 -9.07 4.92 24.58
N PRO A 86 -9.16 5.25 25.88
CA PRO A 86 -8.22 6.19 26.51
C PRO A 86 -6.82 5.57 26.67
N TYR A 87 -5.81 6.43 26.75
CA TYR A 87 -4.44 6.01 26.99
C TYR A 87 -4.33 5.16 28.26
N GLN A 88 -3.82 3.96 28.09
CA GLN A 88 -3.49 3.05 29.17
C GLN A 88 -2.07 2.51 28.94
N TRP A 89 -1.24 2.59 29.97
CA TRP A 89 0.12 2.08 29.94
C TRP A 89 0.12 0.59 30.28
N LYS A 90 0.23 -0.27 29.25
CA LYS A 90 0.12 -1.73 29.36
C LYS A 90 1.10 -2.43 28.43
N ALA A 91 1.36 -3.72 28.70
CA ALA A 91 2.12 -4.58 27.80
C ALA A 91 1.31 -5.02 26.57
N SER A 92 -0.02 -5.12 26.71
CA SER A 92 -0.97 -5.42 25.63
C SER A 92 -2.33 -4.82 25.96
N SER A 93 -3.08 -4.44 24.95
CA SER A 93 -4.50 -4.04 25.05
C SER A 93 -5.14 -4.21 23.68
N ASP A 94 -6.47 -4.25 23.69
CA ASP A 94 -7.29 -4.35 22.49
C ASP A 94 -8.49 -3.41 22.58
N TYR A 95 -9.05 -3.10 21.42
CA TYR A 95 -10.26 -2.31 21.26
C TYR A 95 -11.10 -2.89 20.12
N GLN A 96 -12.41 -2.96 20.32
CA GLN A 96 -13.37 -3.41 19.33
C GLN A 96 -14.54 -2.44 19.23
N ASP A 97 -14.90 -2.09 17.99
CA ASP A 97 -16.12 -1.37 17.64
C ASP A 97 -16.92 -2.24 16.67
N THR A 98 -18.10 -2.70 17.09
CA THR A 98 -18.95 -3.61 16.30
C THR A 98 -19.82 -2.89 15.26
N SER A 99 -19.91 -1.58 15.34
CA SER A 99 -20.73 -0.76 14.43
C SER A 99 -20.03 0.56 14.15
N ALA A 100 -18.89 0.48 13.46
CA ALA A 100 -18.07 1.65 13.16
C ALA A 100 -18.86 2.72 12.38
N THR A 101 -18.68 3.98 12.76
CA THR A 101 -19.35 5.13 12.13
C THR A 101 -18.86 5.42 10.72
N GLY A 102 -17.83 4.73 10.27
CA GLY A 102 -17.17 4.97 8.99
C GLY A 102 -16.19 6.15 9.02
N GLY A 103 -15.06 5.98 8.33
CA GLY A 103 -14.01 6.99 8.27
C GLY A 103 -12.68 6.50 8.84
N TYR A 104 -11.73 7.43 9.04
CA TYR A 104 -10.40 7.09 9.52
C TYR A 104 -10.35 7.00 11.04
N TYR A 105 -10.12 5.80 11.56
CA TYR A 105 -9.76 5.58 12.95
C TYR A 105 -8.26 5.83 13.13
N SER A 106 -7.89 6.49 14.22
CA SER A 106 -6.50 6.75 14.59
C SER A 106 -6.12 5.87 15.77
N VAL A 107 -5.09 5.06 15.59
CA VAL A 107 -4.52 4.18 16.60
C VAL A 107 -3.16 4.74 16.99
N CYS A 108 -3.02 5.20 18.22
CA CYS A 108 -1.80 5.84 18.70
C CYS A 108 -1.09 4.97 19.73
N ILE A 109 0.22 4.82 19.54
CA ILE A 109 1.12 4.10 20.44
C ILE A 109 2.09 5.13 21.03
N ASP A 110 2.05 5.27 22.34
CA ASP A 110 2.84 6.26 23.09
C ASP A 110 4.02 5.59 23.81
N ASN A 111 5.21 6.15 23.57
CA ASN A 111 6.46 5.81 24.26
C ASN A 111 7.10 7.04 24.94
N GLN A 112 6.32 8.08 25.23
CA GLN A 112 6.82 9.35 25.77
C GLN A 112 7.44 9.20 27.18
N PHE A 113 6.98 8.22 27.96
CA PHE A 113 7.53 7.95 29.28
C PHE A 113 8.90 7.25 29.26
N SER A 114 9.28 6.66 28.14
CA SER A 114 10.57 6.00 27.97
C SER A 114 11.59 6.99 27.43
N ARG A 115 12.62 7.31 28.21
CA ARG A 115 13.64 8.29 27.83
C ARG A 115 14.73 7.73 26.90
N PHE A 116 15.01 6.42 27.00
CA PHE A 116 16.21 5.82 26.37
C PHE A 116 15.92 4.55 25.57
N ALA A 117 14.78 3.92 25.78
CA ALA A 117 14.46 2.63 25.17
C ALA A 117 13.42 2.80 24.07
N SER A 118 13.78 2.43 22.84
CA SER A 118 12.81 2.19 21.77
C SER A 118 11.99 0.93 22.08
N LYS A 119 10.76 0.87 21.61
CA LYS A 119 9.87 -0.27 21.79
C LYS A 119 9.53 -0.89 20.43
N LEU A 120 9.58 -2.20 20.37
CA LEU A 120 9.06 -2.98 19.26
C LEU A 120 7.67 -3.45 19.65
N VAL A 121 6.67 -3.03 18.90
CA VAL A 121 5.27 -3.30 19.16
C VAL A 121 4.67 -4.06 17.99
N ASN A 122 3.91 -5.10 18.28
CA ASN A 122 3.04 -5.75 17.31
C ASN A 122 1.68 -5.04 17.34
N LEU A 123 1.23 -4.57 16.20
CA LEU A 123 -0.05 -3.92 16.00
C LEU A 123 -0.86 -4.75 15.02
N TYR A 124 -1.90 -5.43 15.52
CA TYR A 124 -2.83 -6.18 14.70
C TYR A 124 -4.13 -5.41 14.58
N LEU A 125 -4.63 -5.28 13.37
CA LEU A 125 -5.91 -4.64 13.11
C LEU A 125 -6.73 -5.41 12.08
N THR A 126 -8.05 -5.41 12.28
CA THR A 126 -9.00 -6.10 11.41
C THR A 126 -10.23 -5.23 11.21
N VAL A 127 -10.69 -5.17 9.96
CA VAL A 127 -11.96 -4.55 9.57
C VAL A 127 -12.80 -5.62 8.88
N ILE A 128 -13.99 -5.91 9.38
CA ILE A 128 -14.86 -6.98 8.86
C ILE A 128 -16.26 -6.41 8.61
N ARG A 129 -16.79 -6.64 7.42
CA ARG A 129 -18.18 -6.37 7.06
C ARG A 129 -18.95 -7.69 7.02
N TYR A 130 -19.61 -8.04 8.11
CA TYR A 130 -20.32 -9.31 8.25
C TYR A 130 -21.48 -9.47 7.26
N ASP A 131 -22.15 -8.38 6.89
CA ASP A 131 -23.21 -8.36 5.88
C ASP A 131 -22.74 -8.84 4.50
N GLN A 132 -21.54 -8.44 4.11
CA GLN A 132 -20.93 -8.84 2.84
C GLN A 132 -20.18 -10.17 2.95
N TRP A 133 -19.73 -10.53 4.14
CA TRP A 133 -19.03 -11.79 4.37
C TRP A 133 -19.88 -13.00 4.08
N GLU A 134 -21.17 -12.98 4.50
CA GLU A 134 -22.12 -14.07 4.19
C GLU A 134 -22.36 -14.21 2.68
N ASN A 135 -22.52 -13.11 1.96
CA ASN A 135 -22.72 -13.13 0.51
C ASN A 135 -21.46 -13.63 -0.21
N TYR A 136 -20.30 -13.19 0.22
CA TYR A 136 -19.02 -13.63 -0.31
C TYR A 136 -18.80 -15.14 -0.08
N ASN A 137 -19.14 -15.65 1.10
CA ASN A 137 -19.04 -17.08 1.39
C ASN A 137 -19.99 -17.91 0.51
N LYS A 138 -21.20 -17.44 0.26
CA LYS A 138 -22.14 -18.11 -0.67
C LYS A 138 -21.62 -18.12 -2.10
N GLU A 139 -21.06 -17.02 -2.57
CA GLU A 139 -20.47 -16.92 -3.90
C GLU A 139 -19.26 -17.86 -4.06
N VAL A 140 -18.43 -17.98 -3.02
CA VAL A 140 -17.30 -18.91 -2.98
C VAL A 140 -17.77 -20.38 -2.94
N GLU A 141 -18.85 -20.68 -2.23
CA GLU A 141 -19.46 -22.00 -2.13
C GLU A 141 -20.09 -22.42 -3.47
N ASP A 142 -20.78 -21.51 -4.14
CA ASP A 142 -21.36 -21.70 -5.48
C ASP A 142 -20.29 -21.95 -6.56
N MET A 143 -19.09 -21.38 -6.40
CA MET A 143 -17.94 -21.65 -7.28
C MET A 143 -17.27 -23.02 -7.01
N ASN A 144 -17.84 -23.88 -6.19
CA ASN A 144 -17.29 -25.21 -5.84
C ASN A 144 -15.85 -25.18 -5.26
N LEU A 145 -15.45 -24.03 -4.74
CA LEU A 145 -14.26 -23.91 -3.94
C LEU A 145 -14.62 -24.39 -2.52
N GLY A 146 -14.57 -25.71 -2.32
CA GLY A 146 -14.94 -26.29 -1.04
C GLY A 146 -14.31 -25.53 0.13
N VAL A 147 -15.09 -25.23 1.16
CA VAL A 147 -14.71 -24.47 2.37
C VAL A 147 -13.40 -25.03 2.98
N ASP A 148 -13.17 -26.35 2.87
CA ASP A 148 -11.95 -27.01 3.30
C ASP A 148 -10.70 -26.59 2.52
N ASN A 149 -10.82 -26.36 1.20
CA ASN A 149 -9.74 -25.86 0.38
C ASN A 149 -9.47 -24.37 0.62
N PHE A 150 -10.50 -23.59 0.94
CA PHE A 150 -10.35 -22.18 1.26
C PHE A 150 -9.73 -21.99 2.66
N THR A 151 -10.23 -22.72 3.65
CA THR A 151 -9.70 -22.69 5.03
C THR A 151 -8.24 -23.16 5.06
N SER A 152 -7.88 -24.20 4.33
CA SER A 152 -6.49 -24.68 4.26
C SER A 152 -5.59 -23.70 3.48
N ARG A 153 -6.10 -23.00 2.48
CA ARG A 153 -5.34 -21.96 1.76
C ARG A 153 -5.22 -20.67 2.55
N VAL A 154 -6.24 -20.28 3.30
CA VAL A 154 -6.21 -19.09 4.16
C VAL A 154 -5.34 -19.31 5.40
N MET A 155 -5.36 -20.52 5.99
CA MET A 155 -4.46 -20.85 7.10
C MET A 155 -3.02 -21.14 6.67
N ASN A 156 -2.80 -21.58 5.40
CA ASN A 156 -1.48 -21.79 4.83
C ASN A 156 -0.96 -20.56 4.05
N VAL A 157 -1.70 -19.48 4.00
CA VAL A 157 -1.14 -18.17 3.59
C VAL A 157 -0.35 -17.62 4.77
N ASP A 158 0.74 -18.31 5.03
CA ASP A 158 1.86 -17.78 5.78
C ASP A 158 2.16 -16.36 5.28
N HIS A 159 2.46 -15.45 6.17
CA HIS A 159 2.83 -14.05 5.88
C HIS A 159 3.85 -13.91 4.72
N GLU A 160 4.62 -14.94 4.46
CA GLU A 160 5.63 -15.03 3.42
C GLU A 160 5.06 -15.10 1.99
N THR A 161 3.89 -15.66 1.78
CA THR A 161 3.26 -15.78 0.45
C THR A 161 2.57 -14.49 0.02
N ARG A 162 2.02 -13.74 0.94
CA ARG A 162 1.32 -12.48 0.66
C ARG A 162 2.30 -11.38 0.22
N ASP A 163 3.44 -11.30 0.89
CA ASP A 163 4.52 -10.39 0.51
C ASP A 163 5.15 -10.80 -0.84
N LYS A 164 5.26 -12.10 -1.13
CA LYS A 164 5.76 -12.58 -2.42
C LYS A 164 4.85 -12.23 -3.59
N ILE A 165 3.54 -12.32 -3.46
CA ILE A 165 2.59 -11.99 -4.53
C ILE A 165 2.60 -10.48 -4.82
N MET A 166 2.61 -9.64 -3.79
CA MET A 166 2.70 -8.19 -3.97
C MET A 166 4.04 -7.76 -4.58
N VAL A 167 5.14 -8.40 -4.17
CA VAL A 167 6.47 -8.14 -4.72
C VAL A 167 6.57 -8.63 -6.16
N GLU A 168 5.99 -9.77 -6.50
CA GLU A 168 6.05 -10.35 -7.84
C GLU A 168 5.23 -9.54 -8.86
N ASP A 169 4.07 -9.04 -8.49
CA ASP A 169 3.26 -8.16 -9.35
C ASP A 169 3.92 -6.78 -9.55
N ASN A 170 4.49 -6.20 -8.49
CA ASN A 170 5.30 -4.99 -8.59
C ASN A 170 6.55 -5.22 -9.43
N LEU A 171 7.21 -6.35 -9.30
CA LEU A 171 8.40 -6.70 -10.09
C LEU A 171 8.07 -6.82 -11.57
N ARG A 172 6.96 -7.46 -11.93
CA ARG A 172 6.49 -7.57 -13.32
C ARG A 172 6.13 -6.20 -13.92
N TYR A 173 5.52 -5.34 -13.14
CA TYR A 173 5.18 -3.97 -13.55
C TYR A 173 6.45 -3.16 -13.81
N VAL A 174 7.39 -3.14 -12.87
CA VAL A 174 8.68 -2.45 -13.00
C VAL A 174 9.49 -3.01 -14.18
N GLN A 175 9.49 -4.33 -14.38
CA GLN A 175 10.21 -4.97 -15.47
C GLN A 175 9.65 -4.59 -16.84
N ARG A 176 8.31 -4.56 -17.02
CA ARG A 176 7.67 -4.11 -18.27
C ARG A 176 7.96 -2.64 -18.55
N TRP A 177 7.91 -1.80 -17.52
CA TRP A 177 8.19 -0.37 -17.62
C TRP A 177 9.65 -0.09 -17.98
N SER A 178 10.59 -0.83 -17.36
CA SER A 178 12.02 -0.75 -17.69
C SER A 178 12.32 -1.16 -19.14
N LEU A 179 11.71 -2.23 -19.62
CA LEU A 179 11.83 -2.65 -21.02
C LEU A 179 11.33 -1.57 -21.99
N PHE A 180 10.18 -0.97 -21.70
CA PHE A 180 9.66 0.15 -22.50
C PHE A 180 10.62 1.32 -22.53
N GLN A 181 11.19 1.68 -21.39
CA GLN A 181 12.16 2.78 -21.27
C GLN A 181 13.42 2.53 -22.09
N ILE A 182 13.94 1.30 -22.10
CA ILE A 182 15.10 0.89 -22.93
C ILE A 182 14.79 1.07 -24.42
N VAL A 183 13.62 0.63 -24.88
CA VAL A 183 13.22 0.78 -26.29
C VAL A 183 13.13 2.25 -26.70
N VAL A 184 12.58 3.10 -25.84
CA VAL A 184 12.50 4.55 -26.08
C VAL A 184 13.89 5.17 -26.18
N ILE A 185 14.81 4.80 -25.30
CA ILE A 185 16.19 5.32 -25.31
C ILE A 185 16.92 4.89 -26.59
N ILE A 186 16.79 3.63 -26.99
CA ILE A 186 17.38 3.14 -28.25
C ILE A 186 16.78 3.89 -29.46
N GLY A 187 15.46 4.05 -29.49
CA GLY A 187 14.78 4.77 -30.55
C GLY A 187 15.24 6.24 -30.66
N THR A 188 15.34 6.94 -29.54
CA THR A 188 15.81 8.33 -29.52
C THR A 188 17.28 8.46 -29.96
N THR A 189 18.16 7.53 -29.56
CA THR A 189 19.56 7.53 -30.01
C THR A 189 19.69 7.26 -31.49
N VAL A 190 18.94 6.33 -32.06
CA VAL A 190 18.94 6.07 -33.50
C VAL A 190 18.49 7.32 -34.29
N VAL A 191 17.42 7.96 -33.83
CA VAL A 191 16.93 9.23 -34.46
C VAL A 191 17.99 10.32 -34.40
N GLN A 192 18.63 10.49 -33.26
CA GLN A 192 19.71 11.47 -33.06
C GLN A 192 20.87 11.21 -34.01
N VAL A 193 21.35 9.97 -34.10
CA VAL A 193 22.44 9.58 -35.01
C VAL A 193 22.05 9.82 -36.47
N TYR A 194 20.81 9.50 -36.85
CA TYR A 194 20.31 9.76 -38.19
C TYR A 194 20.34 11.26 -38.56
N PHE A 195 19.87 12.13 -37.67
CA PHE A 195 19.88 13.56 -37.88
C PHE A 195 21.30 14.14 -37.96
N VAL A 196 22.20 13.67 -37.09
CA VAL A 196 23.60 14.08 -37.10
C VAL A 196 24.26 13.67 -38.43
N ARG A 197 24.11 12.43 -38.85
CA ARG A 197 24.64 11.97 -40.18
C ARG A 197 24.09 12.81 -41.33
N LYS A 198 22.79 13.05 -41.36
CA LYS A 198 22.16 13.86 -42.40
C LYS A 198 22.65 15.30 -42.43
N LEU A 199 22.96 15.90 -41.28
CA LEU A 199 23.55 17.23 -41.19
C LEU A 199 24.98 17.27 -41.75
N PHE A 200 25.77 16.22 -41.58
CA PHE A 200 27.12 16.14 -42.13
C PHE A 200 27.12 15.84 -43.62
N ASP A 201 26.21 15.02 -44.13
CA ASP A 201 26.07 14.74 -45.59
C ASP A 201 25.69 16.00 -46.40
N ILE A 202 24.85 16.87 -45.87
CA ILE A 202 24.46 18.14 -46.53
C ILE A 202 25.67 19.09 -46.69
N LYS A 203 26.64 19.00 -45.78
CA LYS A 203 27.81 19.85 -45.80
C LYS A 203 28.86 19.42 -46.83
N ASN A 204 28.87 18.15 -47.22
CA ASN A 204 29.79 17.62 -48.24
C ASN A 204 29.33 17.81 -49.69
N SER A 205 28.09 18.19 -49.95
CA SER A 205 27.55 18.36 -51.32
C SER A 205 27.64 19.79 -51.88
N ARG A 206 28.34 20.73 -51.23
CA ARG A 206 28.63 22.03 -51.85
C ARG A 206 29.94 21.95 -52.61
N PRO A 207 29.94 22.05 -53.96
CA PRO A 207 31.18 22.18 -54.72
C PRO A 207 31.86 23.49 -54.36
N ARG A 208 33.16 23.42 -54.06
CA ARG A 208 34.01 24.60 -53.94
C ARG A 208 34.20 25.17 -55.37
N VAL A 209 33.67 26.33 -55.65
CA VAL A 209 34.03 27.17 -56.78
C VAL A 209 35.17 28.06 -56.37
#